data_aed0556738078783c3206287a46bcce7
#
_entry.id   aed0556738078783c3206287a46bcce7
#
_cell.length_a   1.000
_cell.length_b   1.000
_cell.length_c   1.000
_cell.angle_alpha   90.00
_cell.angle_beta   90.00
_cell.angle_gamma   90.00
#
_symmetry.space_group_name_H-M   'P 1'
#
loop_
_entity.id
_entity.type
_entity.pdbx_description
1 polymer ?
#
loop_
_entity_poly.entity_id
_entity_poly.type
_entity_poly.pdbx_seq_one_letter_code
_entity_poly.pdbx_strand_id
1 'polypeptide(L)'
;RHWVRLAPAQRLPIFAGGAHAVLGTELLSPFPRSMHQITFGLGCFWGAERLFWTMAGVYVTAVGYAGGRTPHPSYEEVCSGQTGHTEVVLVVFDPTKIGLGHLLQTFWQAHDPTQGYRQGNDRGTQYRSAIFASDKGQLDQIMQSAHSYQKALTAAGYGKITTEIALADEFYYAETYHQQYLHKVPHG
;
A
#
# COMPACT_ATOMS: atom_id res chain seq x y z
N ARG A 1 -32.92 -19.50 2.90
CA ARG A 1 -32.57 -18.13 2.54
C ARG A 1 -31.76 -18.13 1.27
N HIS A 2 -32.26 -17.45 0.26
CA HIS A 2 -31.50 -17.25 -0.97
C HIS A 2 -30.61 -16.02 -0.79
N TRP A 3 -29.32 -16.25 -0.58
CA TRP A 3 -28.35 -15.19 -0.62
C TRP A 3 -28.03 -14.88 -2.08
N VAL A 4 -28.45 -13.71 -2.54
CA VAL A 4 -28.02 -13.22 -3.85
C VAL A 4 -26.58 -12.73 -3.67
N ARG A 5 -25.62 -13.52 -4.09
CA ARG A 5 -24.25 -13.01 -4.24
C ARG A 5 -24.24 -12.08 -5.43
N LEU A 6 -23.96 -10.81 -5.20
CA LEU A 6 -23.69 -9.91 -6.31
C LEU A 6 -22.50 -10.46 -7.10
N ALA A 7 -22.64 -10.45 -8.43
CA ALA A 7 -21.50 -10.76 -9.30
C ALA A 7 -20.35 -9.80 -8.95
N PRO A 8 -19.07 -10.22 -9.10
CA PRO A 8 -17.93 -9.34 -8.76
C PRO A 8 -18.01 -7.95 -9.40
N ALA A 9 -18.48 -7.87 -10.64
CA ALA A 9 -18.66 -6.60 -11.36
C ALA A 9 -19.77 -5.70 -10.79
N GLN A 10 -20.62 -6.22 -9.90
CA GLN A 10 -21.73 -5.49 -9.28
C GLN A 10 -21.40 -5.01 -7.87
N ARG A 11 -20.23 -5.36 -7.33
CA ARG A 11 -19.78 -4.87 -6.02
C ARG A 11 -19.52 -3.37 -6.10
N LEU A 12 -20.01 -2.64 -5.12
CA LEU A 12 -19.84 -1.19 -5.03
C LEU A 12 -18.61 -0.84 -4.21
N PRO A 13 -17.97 0.31 -4.52
CA PRO A 13 -16.90 0.84 -3.68
C PRO A 13 -17.38 1.04 -2.24
N ILE A 14 -16.54 0.68 -1.29
CA ILE A 14 -16.82 0.81 0.14
C ILE A 14 -16.61 2.24 0.62
N PHE A 15 -15.66 2.96 0.00
CA PHE A 15 -15.26 4.30 0.40
C PHE A 15 -15.91 5.35 -0.50
N ALA A 16 -16.62 6.30 0.13
CA ALA A 16 -17.37 7.34 -0.60
C ALA A 16 -16.57 8.62 -0.86
N GLY A 17 -15.34 8.71 -0.36
CA GLY A 17 -14.48 9.88 -0.55
C GLY A 17 -14.41 10.78 0.67
N GLY A 18 -13.63 11.84 0.56
CA GLY A 18 -13.41 12.83 1.60
C GLY A 18 -12.00 13.37 1.59
N ALA A 19 -11.74 14.33 2.48
CA ALA A 19 -10.43 14.94 2.64
C ALA A 19 -9.55 14.13 3.60
N HIS A 20 -8.24 14.09 3.28
CA HIS A 20 -7.24 13.49 4.17
C HIS A 20 -7.22 14.22 5.51
N ALA A 21 -7.34 13.48 6.61
CA ALA A 21 -7.48 14.05 7.94
C ALA A 21 -6.26 14.88 8.39
N VAL A 22 -5.08 14.60 7.84
CA VAL A 22 -3.83 15.32 8.17
C VAL A 22 -3.44 16.31 7.07
N LEU A 23 -3.45 15.88 5.81
CA LEU A 23 -2.95 16.68 4.69
C LEU A 23 -4.01 17.58 4.07
N GLY A 24 -5.29 17.33 4.32
CA GLY A 24 -6.40 18.14 3.80
C GLY A 24 -6.72 17.94 2.33
N THR A 25 -5.93 17.13 1.63
CA THR A 25 -6.10 16.86 0.21
C THR A 25 -7.16 15.79 -0.04
N GLU A 26 -7.73 15.77 -1.25
CA GLU A 26 -8.79 14.80 -1.61
C GLU A 26 -8.23 13.38 -1.68
N LEU A 27 -8.92 12.44 -1.04
CA LEU A 27 -8.51 11.03 -0.98
C LEU A 27 -8.79 10.28 -2.28
N LEU A 28 -9.87 10.61 -2.98
CA LEU A 28 -10.25 9.90 -4.20
C LEU A 28 -9.49 10.42 -5.42
N SER A 29 -9.12 9.47 -6.32
CA SER A 29 -8.66 9.83 -7.66
C SER A 29 -9.80 10.45 -8.49
N PRO A 30 -9.51 11.25 -9.54
CA PRO A 30 -8.17 11.55 -10.05
C PRO A 30 -7.41 12.57 -9.22
N PHE A 31 -6.10 12.48 -9.27
CA PHE A 31 -5.20 13.43 -8.61
C PHE A 31 -4.66 14.44 -9.62
N PRO A 32 -4.07 15.58 -9.17
CA PRO A 32 -3.45 16.54 -10.10
C PRO A 32 -2.43 15.84 -11.01
N ARG A 33 -2.40 16.24 -12.29
CA ARG A 33 -1.58 15.57 -13.32
C ARG A 33 -0.07 15.64 -13.05
N SER A 34 0.38 16.64 -12.30
CA SER A 34 1.78 16.78 -11.92
C SER A 34 2.22 15.82 -10.83
N MET A 35 1.29 15.15 -10.16
CA MET A 35 1.59 14.19 -9.12
C MET A 35 1.92 12.81 -9.71
N HIS A 36 2.83 12.11 -9.05
CA HIS A 36 3.09 10.68 -9.30
C HIS A 36 2.48 9.85 -8.19
N GLN A 37 2.28 8.56 -8.44
CA GLN A 37 1.74 7.67 -7.42
C GLN A 37 2.44 6.31 -7.44
N ILE A 38 2.48 5.68 -6.27
CA ILE A 38 3.02 4.35 -6.06
C ILE A 38 2.25 3.71 -4.90
N THR A 39 2.17 2.39 -4.89
CA THR A 39 1.43 1.65 -3.86
C THR A 39 2.38 0.72 -3.11
N PHE A 40 2.37 0.79 -1.79
CA PHE A 40 3.25 0.01 -0.91
C PHE A 40 2.48 -0.89 0.03
N GLY A 41 2.91 -2.15 0.15
CA GLY A 41 2.49 -3.06 1.22
C GLY A 41 3.69 -3.39 2.11
N LEU A 42 3.58 -3.12 3.40
CA LEU A 42 4.65 -3.36 4.36
C LEU A 42 4.11 -3.76 5.75
N GLY A 43 3.11 -4.63 5.77
CA GLY A 43 2.43 -5.05 6.97
C GLY A 43 1.15 -4.27 7.23
N CYS A 44 0.79 -4.09 8.49
CA CYS A 44 -0.41 -3.34 8.85
C CYS A 44 -0.39 -1.92 8.25
N PHE A 45 -1.43 -1.59 7.49
CA PHE A 45 -1.46 -0.33 6.75
C PHE A 45 -1.67 0.92 7.64
N TRP A 46 -2.03 0.77 8.90
CA TRP A 46 -2.17 1.92 9.79
C TRP A 46 -0.82 2.60 10.06
N GLY A 47 0.18 1.83 10.46
CA GLY A 47 1.54 2.34 10.68
C GLY A 47 2.23 2.74 9.39
N ALA A 48 2.00 1.96 8.33
CA ALA A 48 2.54 2.26 7.01
C ALA A 48 2.05 3.60 6.48
N GLU A 49 0.75 3.88 6.59
CA GLU A 49 0.19 5.15 6.13
C GLU A 49 0.79 6.33 6.89
N ARG A 50 0.86 6.25 8.22
CA ARG A 50 1.45 7.33 9.04
C ARG A 50 2.88 7.64 8.63
N LEU A 51 3.67 6.61 8.34
CA LEU A 51 5.04 6.78 7.89
C LEU A 51 5.14 7.70 6.68
N PHE A 52 4.27 7.51 5.69
CA PHE A 52 4.32 8.26 4.44
C PHE A 52 3.69 9.65 4.53
N TRP A 53 2.59 9.83 5.28
CA TRP A 53 2.00 11.17 5.34
C TRP A 53 2.87 12.19 6.07
N THR A 54 3.84 11.76 6.86
CA THR A 54 4.77 12.66 7.54
C THR A 54 5.89 13.15 6.63
N MET A 55 6.04 12.58 5.43
CA MET A 55 7.13 12.94 4.52
C MET A 55 6.78 14.17 3.70
N ALA A 56 7.67 15.18 3.72
CA ALA A 56 7.49 16.38 2.91
C ALA A 56 7.47 16.02 1.42
N GLY A 57 6.53 16.58 0.66
CA GLY A 57 6.34 16.29 -0.76
C GLY A 57 5.27 15.23 -1.05
N VAL A 58 4.81 14.50 -0.04
CA VAL A 58 3.65 13.60 -0.18
C VAL A 58 2.39 14.45 -0.22
N TYR A 59 1.62 14.31 -1.30
CA TYR A 59 0.40 15.08 -1.55
C TYR A 59 -0.80 14.47 -0.81
N VAL A 60 -1.00 13.16 -0.93
CA VAL A 60 -2.06 12.44 -0.22
C VAL A 60 -1.63 10.98 -0.02
N THR A 61 -2.11 10.38 1.05
CA THR A 61 -2.03 8.94 1.29
C THR A 61 -3.42 8.37 1.49
N ALA A 62 -3.63 7.13 1.09
CA ALA A 62 -4.86 6.41 1.35
C ALA A 62 -4.54 4.94 1.60
N VAL A 63 -5.26 4.31 2.50
CA VAL A 63 -5.12 2.87 2.71
C VAL A 63 -6.14 2.09 1.91
N GLY A 64 -5.77 0.88 1.52
CA GLY A 64 -6.62 0.05 0.71
C GLY A 64 -6.09 -1.37 0.55
N TYR A 65 -6.62 -2.03 -0.45
CA TYR A 65 -6.33 -3.43 -0.75
C TYR A 65 -5.94 -3.57 -2.21
N ALA A 66 -4.91 -4.34 -2.48
CA ALA A 66 -4.41 -4.55 -3.85
C ALA A 66 -3.71 -5.89 -3.98
N GLY A 67 -3.48 -6.31 -5.22
CA GLY A 67 -2.74 -7.52 -5.54
C GLY A 67 -3.56 -8.80 -5.54
N GLY A 68 -4.82 -8.74 -5.17
CA GLY A 68 -5.73 -9.87 -5.14
C GLY A 68 -6.75 -9.87 -6.27
N ARG A 69 -7.83 -10.64 -6.11
CA ARG A 69 -8.84 -10.88 -7.15
C ARG A 69 -10.22 -10.32 -6.83
N THR A 70 -10.60 -10.28 -5.55
CA THR A 70 -11.94 -9.86 -5.15
C THR A 70 -12.13 -8.36 -5.37
N PRO A 71 -13.11 -7.91 -6.20
CA PRO A 71 -13.38 -6.49 -6.36
C PRO A 71 -14.01 -5.91 -5.08
N HIS A 72 -13.63 -4.68 -4.74
CA HIS A 72 -14.18 -3.94 -3.59
C HIS A 72 -14.31 -4.80 -2.34
N PRO A 73 -13.21 -5.44 -1.86
CA PRO A 73 -13.28 -6.33 -0.71
C PRO A 73 -13.49 -5.53 0.58
N SER A 74 -14.17 -6.16 1.55
CA SER A 74 -14.21 -5.63 2.92
C SER A 74 -12.94 -6.04 3.67
N TYR A 75 -12.69 -5.35 4.79
CA TYR A 75 -11.58 -5.70 5.69
C TYR A 75 -11.69 -7.15 6.18
N GLU A 76 -12.88 -7.59 6.56
CA GLU A 76 -13.12 -8.96 7.02
C GLU A 76 -12.81 -9.97 5.93
N GLU A 77 -13.20 -9.69 4.68
CA GLU A 77 -12.88 -10.56 3.55
C GLU A 77 -11.38 -10.67 3.33
N VAL A 78 -10.66 -9.54 3.40
CA VAL A 78 -9.19 -9.53 3.24
C VAL A 78 -8.52 -10.32 4.36
N CYS A 79 -8.97 -10.14 5.60
CA CYS A 79 -8.43 -10.87 6.76
C CYS A 79 -8.69 -12.38 6.69
N SER A 80 -9.68 -12.82 5.93
CA SER A 80 -9.94 -14.24 5.73
C SER A 80 -8.84 -14.95 4.92
N GLY A 81 -8.01 -14.19 4.20
CA GLY A 81 -7.00 -14.72 3.29
C GLY A 81 -7.54 -15.21 1.96
N GLN A 82 -8.86 -15.10 1.71
CA GLN A 82 -9.52 -15.64 0.52
C GLN A 82 -9.49 -14.69 -0.68
N THR A 83 -9.23 -13.40 -0.47
CA THR A 83 -9.25 -12.41 -1.54
C THR A 83 -7.95 -12.34 -2.32
N GLY A 84 -6.86 -12.80 -1.76
CA GLY A 84 -5.52 -12.64 -2.30
C GLY A 84 -4.94 -11.22 -2.18
N HIS A 85 -5.71 -10.26 -1.65
CA HIS A 85 -5.24 -8.89 -1.47
C HIS A 85 -4.25 -8.77 -0.31
N THR A 86 -3.35 -7.79 -0.42
CA THR A 86 -2.55 -7.30 0.69
C THR A 86 -3.03 -5.91 1.11
N GLU A 87 -2.84 -5.59 2.38
CA GLU A 87 -3.06 -4.23 2.88
C GLU A 87 -1.99 -3.32 2.33
N VAL A 88 -2.39 -2.21 1.73
CA VAL A 88 -1.48 -1.30 1.04
C VAL A 88 -1.76 0.15 1.35
N VAL A 89 -0.76 0.98 1.09
CA VAL A 89 -0.86 2.44 1.14
C VAL A 89 -0.62 2.98 -0.26
N LEU A 90 -1.60 3.71 -0.77
CA LEU A 90 -1.42 4.53 -1.97
C LEU A 90 -0.70 5.81 -1.56
N VAL A 91 0.43 6.10 -2.16
CA VAL A 91 1.21 7.31 -1.92
C VAL A 91 1.21 8.15 -3.20
N VAL A 92 0.61 9.32 -3.13
CA VAL A 92 0.61 10.30 -4.21
C VAL A 92 1.57 11.41 -3.81
N PHE A 93 2.56 11.70 -4.65
CA PHE A 93 3.66 12.58 -4.28
C PHE A 93 4.02 13.55 -5.41
N ASP A 94 4.55 14.71 -5.00
CA ASP A 94 5.08 15.71 -5.92
C ASP A 94 6.54 15.35 -6.25
N PRO A 95 6.84 14.91 -7.48
CA PRO A 95 8.20 14.46 -7.83
C PRO A 95 9.21 15.63 -7.86
N THR A 96 8.75 16.87 -7.82
CA THR A 96 9.65 18.03 -7.69
C THR A 96 10.07 18.30 -6.26
N LYS A 97 9.36 17.71 -5.28
CA LYS A 97 9.62 17.91 -3.84
C LYS A 97 10.21 16.69 -3.18
N ILE A 98 9.85 15.49 -3.64
CA ILE A 98 10.37 14.22 -3.11
C ILE A 98 10.61 13.25 -4.25
N GLY A 99 11.77 12.60 -4.24
CA GLY A 99 12.12 11.60 -5.26
C GLY A 99 11.59 10.21 -4.93
N LEU A 100 11.34 9.43 -5.99
CA LEU A 100 10.96 8.02 -5.84
C LEU A 100 11.99 7.23 -5.02
N GLY A 101 13.29 7.50 -5.22
CA GLY A 101 14.35 6.84 -4.48
C GLY A 101 14.25 7.01 -2.97
N HIS A 102 13.82 8.19 -2.50
CA HIS A 102 13.61 8.45 -1.08
C HIS A 102 12.42 7.63 -0.54
N LEU A 103 11.33 7.57 -1.28
CA LEU A 103 10.17 6.75 -0.90
C LEU A 103 10.54 5.26 -0.83
N LEU A 104 11.30 4.77 -1.81
CA LEU A 104 11.74 3.38 -1.83
C LEU A 104 12.69 3.07 -0.66
N GLN A 105 13.61 3.96 -0.35
CA GLN A 105 14.51 3.80 0.79
C GLN A 105 13.72 3.71 2.10
N THR A 106 12.74 4.59 2.28
CA THR A 106 11.85 4.58 3.44
C THR A 106 11.09 3.26 3.53
N PHE A 107 10.55 2.78 2.42
CA PHE A 107 9.86 1.49 2.35
C PHE A 107 10.76 0.33 2.81
N TRP A 108 11.96 0.22 2.23
CA TRP A 108 12.87 -0.88 2.56
C TRP A 108 13.29 -0.87 4.03
N GLN A 109 13.51 0.31 4.60
CA GLN A 109 14.01 0.46 5.97
C GLN A 109 12.91 0.33 7.02
N ALA A 110 11.65 0.46 6.65
CA ALA A 110 10.54 0.50 7.61
C ALA A 110 10.01 -0.88 8.01
N HIS A 111 10.42 -1.93 7.33
CA HIS A 111 9.96 -3.29 7.60
C HIS A 111 11.02 -4.31 7.20
N ASP A 112 10.77 -5.58 7.52
CA ASP A 112 11.61 -6.68 7.07
C ASP A 112 11.02 -7.28 5.78
N PRO A 113 11.60 -7.02 4.60
CA PRO A 113 11.05 -7.50 3.33
C PRO A 113 11.40 -8.96 3.03
N THR A 114 11.89 -9.72 4.01
CA THR A 114 12.29 -11.13 3.84
C THR A 114 11.34 -12.12 4.53
N GLN A 115 10.23 -11.65 5.13
CA GLN A 115 9.38 -12.46 6.01
C GLN A 115 8.26 -13.25 5.30
N GLY A 116 8.10 -13.10 4.00
CA GLY A 116 7.03 -13.78 3.27
C GLY A 116 5.65 -13.25 3.65
N TYR A 117 4.75 -14.14 4.01
CA TYR A 117 3.35 -13.81 4.33
C TYR A 117 3.17 -13.36 5.78
N ARG A 118 4.08 -12.54 6.27
CA ARG A 118 3.96 -11.94 7.61
C ARG A 118 4.81 -10.68 7.71
N GLN A 119 4.54 -9.89 8.72
CA GLN A 119 5.41 -8.80 9.15
C GLN A 119 5.35 -8.71 10.68
N GLY A 120 6.46 -9.07 11.33
CA GLY A 120 6.52 -9.13 12.79
C GLY A 120 5.52 -10.14 13.34
N ASN A 121 4.63 -9.69 14.21
CA ASN A 121 3.58 -10.50 14.82
C ASN A 121 2.34 -10.67 13.93
N ASP A 122 2.20 -9.86 12.88
CA ASP A 122 1.08 -9.95 11.96
C ASP A 122 1.34 -11.05 10.93
N ARG A 123 0.46 -12.05 10.89
CA ARG A 123 0.59 -13.22 10.00
C ARG A 123 -0.57 -13.28 9.03
N GLY A 124 -0.27 -13.64 7.78
CA GLY A 124 -1.23 -13.81 6.71
C GLY A 124 -0.79 -13.13 5.43
N THR A 125 -1.37 -13.54 4.29
CA THR A 125 -1.05 -12.97 2.98
C THR A 125 -1.37 -11.50 2.90
N GLN A 126 -2.32 -10.99 3.70
CA GLN A 126 -2.70 -9.58 3.75
C GLN A 126 -1.59 -8.68 4.29
N TYR A 127 -0.59 -9.23 4.95
CA TYR A 127 0.54 -8.46 5.51
C TYR A 127 1.83 -8.61 4.72
N ARG A 128 1.77 -9.23 3.54
CA ARG A 128 2.98 -9.43 2.74
C ARG A 128 3.53 -8.11 2.21
N SER A 129 4.85 -8.06 2.06
CA SER A 129 5.56 -6.94 1.45
C SER A 129 5.24 -6.87 -0.04
N ALA A 130 4.91 -5.70 -0.53
CA ALA A 130 4.58 -5.50 -1.94
C ALA A 130 4.85 -4.07 -2.40
N ILE A 131 5.19 -3.92 -3.67
CA ILE A 131 5.26 -2.62 -4.35
C ILE A 131 4.55 -2.76 -5.69
N PHE A 132 3.55 -1.92 -5.92
CA PHE A 132 2.84 -1.87 -7.18
C PHE A 132 3.15 -0.56 -7.89
N ALA A 133 3.76 -0.67 -9.08
CA ALA A 133 4.24 0.45 -9.87
C ALA A 133 3.14 1.03 -10.75
N SER A 134 3.15 2.34 -10.95
CA SER A 134 2.19 3.03 -11.82
C SER A 134 2.49 2.84 -13.30
N ASP A 135 3.74 2.65 -13.66
CA ASP A 135 4.18 2.45 -15.05
C ASP A 135 5.48 1.63 -15.09
N LYS A 136 5.90 1.30 -16.32
CA LYS A 136 7.08 0.47 -16.54
C LYS A 136 8.38 1.16 -16.11
N GLY A 137 8.49 2.46 -16.34
CA GLY A 137 9.68 3.22 -15.92
C GLY A 137 9.86 3.21 -14.41
N GLN A 138 8.76 3.37 -13.68
CA GLN A 138 8.76 3.25 -12.22
C GLN A 138 9.10 1.82 -11.79
N LEU A 139 8.53 0.81 -12.47
CA LEU A 139 8.83 -0.59 -12.19
C LEU A 139 10.32 -0.89 -12.32
N ASP A 140 10.98 -0.38 -13.37
CA ASP A 140 12.41 -0.58 -13.57
C ASP A 140 13.23 0.03 -12.43
N GLN A 141 12.87 1.22 -11.97
CA GLN A 141 13.52 1.86 -10.82
C GLN A 141 13.32 1.07 -9.54
N ILE A 142 12.13 0.53 -9.31
CA ILE A 142 11.83 -0.33 -8.17
C ILE A 142 12.71 -1.58 -8.19
N MET A 143 12.82 -2.23 -9.35
CA MET A 143 13.64 -3.44 -9.50
C MET A 143 15.12 -3.15 -9.22
N GLN A 144 15.65 -2.04 -9.69
CA GLN A 144 17.02 -1.62 -9.39
C GLN A 144 17.23 -1.37 -7.89
N SER A 145 16.26 -0.71 -7.25
CA SER A 145 16.28 -0.45 -5.82
C SER A 145 16.28 -1.76 -5.01
N ALA A 146 15.42 -2.71 -5.40
CA ALA A 146 15.35 -4.03 -4.77
C ALA A 146 16.68 -4.77 -4.89
N HIS A 147 17.30 -4.73 -6.06
CA HIS A 147 18.58 -5.37 -6.29
C HIS A 147 19.68 -4.79 -5.40
N SER A 148 19.74 -3.47 -5.30
CA SER A 148 20.72 -2.79 -4.43
C SER A 148 20.48 -3.10 -2.95
N TYR A 149 19.22 -3.10 -2.52
CA TYR A 149 18.89 -3.41 -1.14
C TYR A 149 19.14 -4.88 -0.79
N GLN A 150 18.93 -5.80 -1.71
CA GLN A 150 19.25 -7.22 -1.55
C GLN A 150 20.75 -7.41 -1.26
N LYS A 151 21.62 -6.69 -1.94
CA LYS A 151 23.06 -6.75 -1.65
C LYS A 151 23.38 -6.34 -0.22
N ALA A 152 22.76 -5.27 0.26
CA ALA A 152 22.95 -4.81 1.65
C ALA A 152 22.40 -5.83 2.65
N LEU A 153 21.23 -6.42 2.38
CA LEU A 153 20.63 -7.45 3.23
C LEU A 153 21.51 -8.69 3.29
N THR A 154 21.99 -9.17 2.15
CA THR A 154 22.87 -10.34 2.08
C THR A 154 24.16 -10.10 2.87
N ALA A 155 24.77 -8.94 2.73
CA ALA A 155 25.96 -8.57 3.48
C ALA A 155 25.72 -8.52 4.99
N ALA A 156 24.50 -8.19 5.42
CA ALA A 156 24.10 -8.16 6.82
C ALA A 156 23.59 -9.51 7.35
N GLY A 157 23.59 -10.57 6.53
CA GLY A 157 23.18 -11.91 6.94
C GLY A 157 21.69 -12.20 6.81
N TYR A 158 20.92 -11.34 6.16
CA TYR A 158 19.49 -11.57 5.89
C TYR A 158 19.28 -12.43 4.65
N GLY A 159 18.11 -13.03 4.53
CA GLY A 159 17.71 -13.84 3.39
C GLY A 159 17.29 -13.03 2.17
N LYS A 160 16.60 -13.70 1.25
CA LYS A 160 16.11 -13.08 0.03
C LYS A 160 14.88 -12.21 0.29
N ILE A 161 14.80 -11.10 -0.43
CA ILE A 161 13.61 -10.26 -0.48
C ILE A 161 12.44 -11.09 -1.02
N THR A 162 11.33 -11.08 -0.29
CA THR A 162 10.07 -11.74 -0.68
C THR A 162 9.03 -10.75 -1.20
N THR A 163 9.36 -9.46 -1.30
CA THR A 163 8.48 -8.41 -1.76
C THR A 163 7.93 -8.73 -3.15
N GLU A 164 6.61 -8.72 -3.28
CA GLU A 164 5.96 -8.78 -4.58
C GLU A 164 6.16 -7.44 -5.29
N ILE A 165 6.72 -7.46 -6.51
CA ILE A 165 6.95 -6.25 -7.30
C ILE A 165 6.27 -6.44 -8.65
N ALA A 166 5.30 -5.60 -8.94
CA ALA A 166 4.49 -5.72 -10.16
C ALA A 166 3.94 -4.35 -10.57
N LEU A 167 3.45 -4.28 -11.82
CA LEU A 167 2.63 -3.15 -12.24
C LEU A 167 1.32 -3.17 -11.45
N ALA A 168 0.86 -1.98 -11.06
CA ALA A 168 -0.41 -1.83 -10.35
C ALA A 168 -1.56 -2.26 -11.26
N ASP A 169 -2.46 -3.06 -10.70
CA ASP A 169 -3.77 -3.33 -11.25
C ASP A 169 -4.78 -2.45 -10.51
N GLU A 170 -5.79 -3.02 -9.88
CA GLU A 170 -6.77 -2.23 -9.15
C GLU A 170 -6.32 -1.95 -7.70
N PHE A 171 -6.48 -0.69 -7.27
CA PHE A 171 -6.41 -0.31 -5.87
C PHE A 171 -7.84 -0.11 -5.37
N TYR A 172 -8.21 -0.85 -4.33
CA TYR A 172 -9.53 -0.71 -3.71
C TYR A 172 -9.38 0.03 -2.38
N TYR A 173 -10.00 1.20 -2.27
CA TYR A 173 -9.99 1.97 -1.04
C TYR A 173 -10.57 1.17 0.12
N ALA A 174 -9.89 1.18 1.25
CA ALA A 174 -10.42 0.60 2.47
C ALA A 174 -11.51 1.49 3.09
N GLU A 175 -12.20 0.95 4.05
CA GLU A 175 -13.29 1.62 4.77
C GLU A 175 -12.84 2.97 5.36
N THR A 176 -13.76 3.89 5.49
CA THR A 176 -13.48 5.24 5.97
C THR A 176 -12.75 5.25 7.31
N TYR A 177 -13.11 4.34 8.23
CA TYR A 177 -12.49 4.31 9.55
C TYR A 177 -11.01 3.90 9.52
N HIS A 178 -10.55 3.23 8.46
CA HIS A 178 -9.13 2.90 8.30
C HIS A 178 -8.31 4.06 7.75
N GLN A 179 -8.95 5.01 7.06
CA GLN A 179 -8.21 6.14 6.47
C GLN A 179 -7.67 7.04 7.58
N GLN A 180 -6.35 7.26 7.59
CA GLN A 180 -5.62 8.02 8.61
C GLN A 180 -5.96 7.56 10.04
N TYR A 181 -6.02 6.24 10.23
CA TYR A 181 -6.45 5.63 11.48
C TYR A 181 -5.62 6.11 12.68
N LEU A 182 -4.30 6.16 12.57
CA LEU A 182 -3.43 6.55 13.69
C LEU A 182 -3.47 8.05 14.01
N HIS A 183 -4.04 8.88 13.13
CA HIS A 183 -4.37 10.26 13.47
C HIS A 183 -5.65 10.34 14.29
N LYS A 184 -6.65 9.53 13.92
CA LYS A 184 -7.94 9.48 14.61
C LYS A 184 -7.84 8.75 15.95
N VAL A 185 -6.99 7.72 16.03
CA VAL A 185 -6.76 6.86 17.20
C VAL A 185 -5.25 6.75 17.42
N PRO A 186 -4.61 7.77 18.06
CA PRO A 186 -3.13 7.83 18.12
C PRO A 186 -2.47 6.68 18.86
N HIS A 187 -3.20 5.99 19.72
CA HIS A 187 -2.68 4.84 20.49
C HIS A 187 -3.21 3.50 20.00
N GLY A 188 -3.82 3.52 18.82
CA GLY A 188 -4.38 2.31 18.20
C GLY A 188 -3.37 1.30 17.68
#